data_1e6eae91faa9cc80a69a473aca743ebd
#
_entry.id   1e6eae91faa9cc80a69a473aca743ebd
#
_cell.length_a   1.000
_cell.length_b   1.000
_cell.length_c   1.000
_cell.angle_alpha   90.00
_cell.angle_beta   90.00
_cell.angle_gamma   90.00
#
_symmetry.space_group_name_H-M   'P 1'
#
loop_
_entity.id
_entity.type
_entity.pdbx_description
1 polymer ?
#
loop_
_entity_poly.entity_id
_entity_poly.type
_entity_poly.pdbx_seq_one_letter_code
_entity_poly.pdbx_strand_id
1 'polypeptide(L)'
;MKNKMLSALVILHLLIPLSASWAEASLRPTTQSLPSLGQAEHPRKTDDEGRKRALREAAQKKAALSWGAQTGYAMRTRTRNRWLRSHAQVLDRIFTFRPFIDGDGHVLWPSVSSGRRGFRLENPISAGSVLVSYRIHVPARIVSIPPTFRDYIVMSPGTPKKVNPLLLPKNSREKKAWKEWTDEGWKTGERLSDRAFKIGVRRLVRAVEGRIRFMELVLSGQIEPPDWAGSPASILRTGKVLEIGDRVLRITRPARFTAADKWKPLDVGEGK
;
A
#
# COMPACT_ATOMS: atom_id res chain seq x y z
N MET A 1 -22.69 17.68 3.98
CA MET A 1 -21.67 16.83 3.35
C MET A 1 -21.03 15.79 4.31
N LYS A 2 -20.93 16.07 5.64
CA LYS A 2 -20.36 15.18 6.65
C LYS A 2 -21.04 13.78 6.73
N ASN A 3 -22.36 13.71 6.69
CA ASN A 3 -23.09 12.42 6.87
C ASN A 3 -22.93 11.42 5.72
N LYS A 4 -22.67 11.87 4.49
CA LYS A 4 -22.49 10.96 3.35
C LYS A 4 -21.08 10.31 3.32
N MET A 5 -20.07 10.96 3.92
CA MET A 5 -18.73 10.41 4.00
C MET A 5 -18.56 9.43 5.18
N LEU A 6 -19.25 9.65 6.30
CA LEU A 6 -19.28 8.70 7.42
C LEU A 6 -19.97 7.38 7.04
N SER A 7 -21.06 7.42 6.27
CA SER A 7 -21.73 6.22 5.76
C SER A 7 -20.85 5.40 4.83
N ALA A 8 -19.95 6.05 4.07
CA ALA A 8 -19.01 5.35 3.19
C ALA A 8 -17.94 4.55 3.97
N LEU A 9 -17.54 5.03 5.14
CA LEU A 9 -16.57 4.34 6.00
C LEU A 9 -17.16 3.06 6.59
N VAL A 10 -18.46 3.06 6.92
CA VAL A 10 -19.17 1.89 7.46
C VAL A 10 -19.32 0.79 6.40
N ILE A 11 -19.55 1.14 5.14
CA ILE A 11 -19.68 0.15 4.05
C ILE A 11 -18.35 -0.56 3.77
N LEU A 12 -17.21 0.11 3.99
CA LEU A 12 -15.89 -0.50 3.80
C LEU A 12 -15.58 -1.56 4.87
N HIS A 13 -16.14 -1.45 6.09
CA HIS A 13 -16.00 -2.44 7.14
C HIS A 13 -16.80 -3.72 6.90
N LEU A 14 -17.89 -3.64 6.16
CA LEU A 14 -18.76 -4.79 5.82
C LEU A 14 -18.18 -5.69 4.72
N LEU A 15 -17.15 -5.22 3.97
CA LEU A 15 -16.53 -5.98 2.89
C LEU A 15 -15.28 -6.78 3.32
N ILE A 16 -14.92 -6.74 4.60
CA ILE A 16 -13.76 -7.48 5.13
C ILE A 16 -14.26 -8.42 6.24
N PRO A 17 -14.31 -9.73 6.03
CA PRO A 17 -14.61 -10.65 7.13
C PRO A 17 -13.47 -10.55 8.17
N LEU A 18 -13.84 -10.07 9.37
CA LEU A 18 -12.97 -10.04 10.54
C LEU A 18 -12.90 -11.46 11.11
N SER A 19 -11.88 -12.20 10.74
CA SER A 19 -11.42 -13.34 11.55
C SER A 19 -10.00 -13.73 11.16
N ALA A 20 -9.02 -13.17 11.86
CA ALA A 20 -7.74 -13.83 12.13
C ALA A 20 -7.00 -13.05 13.23
N SER A 21 -6.89 -13.69 14.37
CA SER A 21 -6.01 -13.37 15.49
C SER A 21 -4.56 -13.24 15.01
N TRP A 22 -3.90 -12.14 15.37
CA TRP A 22 -2.51 -11.88 15.03
C TRP A 22 -1.61 -12.32 16.18
N ALA A 23 -0.92 -13.44 16.00
CA ALA A 23 0.29 -13.72 16.76
C ALA A 23 1.46 -13.11 15.99
N GLU A 24 2.13 -12.13 16.56
CA GLU A 24 3.40 -11.58 16.08
C GLU A 24 4.49 -12.65 16.27
N ALA A 25 4.90 -13.29 15.18
CA ALA A 25 6.12 -14.07 15.15
C ALA A 25 7.28 -13.13 14.78
N SER A 26 8.07 -12.74 15.78
CA SER A 26 9.34 -12.05 15.59
C SER A 26 10.34 -12.97 14.92
N LEU A 27 10.67 -12.69 13.66
CA LEU A 27 11.76 -13.36 12.94
C LEU A 27 13.10 -12.83 13.48
N ARG A 28 13.73 -13.56 14.40
CA ARG A 28 15.16 -13.42 14.67
C ARG A 28 15.93 -14.25 13.65
N PRO A 29 16.97 -13.73 13.00
CA PRO A 29 17.84 -14.57 12.17
C PRO A 29 18.66 -15.47 13.09
N THR A 30 18.41 -16.75 13.04
CA THR A 30 19.25 -17.77 13.69
C THR A 30 20.51 -17.94 12.84
N THR A 31 21.62 -17.47 13.35
CA THR A 31 22.95 -17.77 12.80
C THR A 31 23.24 -19.24 13.05
N GLN A 32 22.94 -20.11 12.09
CA GLN A 32 23.43 -21.48 12.13
C GLN A 32 24.92 -21.49 11.77
N SER A 33 25.74 -21.90 12.74
CA SER A 33 27.15 -22.19 12.55
C SER A 33 27.33 -23.25 11.47
N LEU A 34 28.21 -22.99 10.50
CA LEU A 34 28.63 -23.95 9.48
C LEU A 34 29.25 -25.18 10.16
N PRO A 35 28.83 -26.39 9.77
CA PRO A 35 29.51 -27.60 10.25
C PRO A 35 30.93 -27.66 9.69
N SER A 36 31.90 -28.03 10.56
CA SER A 36 33.29 -28.23 10.22
C SER A 36 33.44 -29.27 9.10
N LEU A 37 34.30 -28.96 8.12
CA LEU A 37 34.71 -29.90 7.06
C LEU A 37 35.44 -31.08 7.67
N GLY A 38 34.71 -32.13 8.02
CA GLY A 38 35.26 -33.47 8.32
C GLY A 38 35.43 -34.24 7.03
N GLN A 39 36.59 -34.81 6.89
CA GLN A 39 37.13 -35.74 5.90
C GLN A 39 36.18 -36.27 4.82
N ALA A 40 36.48 -35.93 3.55
CA ALA A 40 35.77 -36.41 2.37
C ALA A 40 36.07 -37.93 2.16
N GLU A 41 35.17 -38.80 2.61
CA GLU A 41 35.07 -40.15 2.05
C GLU A 41 34.58 -40.06 0.61
N HIS A 42 35.25 -40.75 -0.31
CA HIS A 42 34.83 -40.80 -1.71
C HIS A 42 33.42 -41.40 -1.84
N PRO A 43 32.44 -40.69 -2.36
CA PRO A 43 31.06 -41.17 -2.42
C PRO A 43 30.97 -42.35 -3.42
N ARG A 44 30.38 -43.45 -2.93
CA ARG A 44 30.01 -44.57 -3.79
C ARG A 44 29.04 -44.11 -4.90
N LYS A 45 29.17 -44.65 -6.14
CA LYS A 45 28.32 -44.27 -7.31
C LYS A 45 26.81 -44.26 -7.01
N THR A 46 26.32 -45.12 -6.09
CA THR A 46 24.94 -45.18 -5.65
C THR A 46 24.48 -43.92 -4.88
N ASP A 47 25.40 -43.30 -4.12
CA ASP A 47 25.07 -42.06 -3.35
C ASP A 47 24.95 -40.85 -4.28
N ASP A 48 25.67 -40.85 -5.42
CA ASP A 48 25.67 -39.78 -6.38
C ASP A 48 24.35 -39.72 -7.18
N GLU A 49 23.78 -40.86 -7.56
CA GLU A 49 22.47 -40.95 -8.22
C GLU A 49 21.32 -40.53 -7.28
N GLY A 50 21.37 -40.96 -6.01
CA GLY A 50 20.41 -40.53 -4.97
C GLY A 50 20.43 -39.02 -4.78
N ARG A 51 21.64 -38.45 -4.68
CA ARG A 51 21.85 -36.99 -4.53
C ARG A 51 21.33 -36.22 -5.74
N LYS A 52 21.59 -36.66 -6.96
CA LYS A 52 21.08 -36.07 -8.20
C LYS A 52 19.56 -36.06 -8.25
N ARG A 53 18.90 -37.15 -7.84
CA ARG A 53 17.42 -37.23 -7.78
C ARG A 53 16.86 -36.25 -6.75
N ALA A 54 17.44 -36.18 -5.54
CA ALA A 54 17.01 -35.26 -4.50
C ALA A 54 17.17 -33.78 -4.93
N LEU A 55 18.29 -33.44 -5.57
CA LEU A 55 18.51 -32.10 -6.11
C LEU A 55 17.48 -31.73 -7.19
N ARG A 56 17.17 -32.68 -8.11
CA ARG A 56 16.15 -32.49 -9.12
C ARG A 56 14.77 -32.30 -8.50
N GLU A 57 14.38 -33.10 -7.53
CA GLU A 57 13.10 -33.00 -6.83
C GLU A 57 12.97 -31.65 -6.09
N ALA A 58 14.02 -31.22 -5.40
CA ALA A 58 14.05 -29.91 -4.75
C ALA A 58 13.91 -28.75 -5.75
N ALA A 59 14.59 -28.85 -6.90
CA ALA A 59 14.47 -27.85 -7.95
C ALA A 59 13.07 -27.82 -8.60
N GLN A 60 12.48 -29.01 -8.84
CA GLN A 60 11.10 -29.13 -9.31
C GLN A 60 10.10 -28.55 -8.33
N LYS A 61 10.22 -28.87 -7.04
CA LYS A 61 9.37 -28.32 -5.98
C LYS A 61 9.43 -26.80 -5.96
N LYS A 62 10.63 -26.23 -5.96
CA LYS A 62 10.82 -24.77 -6.00
C LYS A 62 10.18 -24.13 -7.24
N ALA A 63 10.34 -24.76 -8.41
CA ALA A 63 9.76 -24.28 -9.65
C ALA A 63 8.22 -24.35 -9.63
N ALA A 64 7.63 -25.46 -9.18
CA ALA A 64 6.19 -25.65 -9.06
C ALA A 64 5.54 -24.69 -8.08
N LEU A 65 6.11 -24.54 -6.87
CA LEU A 65 5.66 -23.57 -5.88
C LEU A 65 5.71 -22.14 -6.40
N SER A 66 6.82 -21.76 -7.04
CA SER A 66 6.99 -20.42 -7.60
C SER A 66 6.01 -20.13 -8.73
N TRP A 67 5.82 -21.09 -9.65
CA TRP A 67 4.88 -20.94 -10.75
C TRP A 67 3.44 -20.89 -10.26
N GLY A 68 3.07 -21.76 -9.33
CA GLY A 68 1.76 -21.75 -8.68
C GLY A 68 1.48 -20.43 -7.99
N ALA A 69 2.45 -19.90 -7.21
CA ALA A 69 2.30 -18.63 -6.51
C ALA A 69 2.13 -17.45 -7.47
N GLN A 70 2.93 -17.36 -8.53
CA GLN A 70 2.80 -16.30 -9.53
C GLN A 70 1.44 -16.37 -10.25
N THR A 71 0.99 -17.57 -10.61
CA THR A 71 -0.28 -17.77 -11.32
C THR A 71 -1.47 -17.48 -10.40
N GLY A 72 -1.47 -17.98 -9.17
CA GLY A 72 -2.50 -17.71 -8.16
C GLY A 72 -2.62 -16.22 -7.84
N TYR A 73 -1.47 -15.53 -7.64
CA TYR A 73 -1.43 -14.08 -7.47
C TYR A 73 -2.05 -13.34 -8.65
N ALA A 74 -1.62 -13.69 -9.88
CA ALA A 74 -2.09 -13.05 -11.09
C ALA A 74 -3.60 -13.22 -11.29
N MET A 75 -4.12 -14.43 -11.10
CA MET A 75 -5.55 -14.73 -11.25
C MET A 75 -6.38 -14.01 -10.19
N ARG A 76 -5.98 -14.06 -8.93
CA ARG A 76 -6.66 -13.37 -7.84
C ARG A 76 -6.70 -11.86 -8.05
N THR A 77 -5.59 -11.28 -8.50
CA THR A 77 -5.49 -9.85 -8.82
C THR A 77 -6.37 -9.47 -10.01
N ARG A 78 -6.40 -10.26 -11.10
CA ARG A 78 -7.28 -10.02 -12.26
C ARG A 78 -8.76 -10.04 -11.86
N THR A 79 -9.16 -11.03 -11.07
CA THR A 79 -10.55 -11.16 -10.59
C THR A 79 -10.95 -9.93 -9.75
N ARG A 80 -10.08 -9.49 -8.85
CA ARG A 80 -10.32 -8.30 -8.03
C ARG A 80 -10.37 -7.02 -8.86
N ASN A 81 -9.44 -6.83 -9.79
CA ASN A 81 -9.45 -5.67 -10.69
C ASN A 81 -10.72 -5.63 -11.56
N ARG A 82 -11.25 -6.80 -11.96
CA ARG A 82 -12.55 -6.88 -12.67
C ARG A 82 -13.68 -6.39 -11.79
N TRP A 83 -13.73 -6.85 -10.54
CA TRP A 83 -14.72 -6.39 -9.57
C TRP A 83 -14.60 -4.88 -9.30
N LEU A 84 -13.39 -4.35 -9.12
CA LEU A 84 -13.17 -2.90 -8.97
C LEU A 84 -13.68 -2.10 -10.16
N ARG A 85 -13.49 -2.59 -11.38
CA ARG A 85 -14.01 -1.95 -12.59
C ARG A 85 -15.55 -1.93 -12.62
N SER A 86 -16.20 -3.04 -12.28
CA SER A 86 -17.67 -3.09 -12.26
C SER A 86 -18.30 -2.18 -11.21
N HIS A 87 -17.56 -1.82 -10.15
CA HIS A 87 -18.03 -0.92 -9.08
C HIS A 87 -17.39 0.49 -9.14
N ALA A 88 -16.74 0.82 -10.25
CA ALA A 88 -15.95 2.04 -10.38
C ALA A 88 -16.76 3.29 -10.09
N GLN A 89 -17.99 3.41 -10.62
CA GLN A 89 -18.84 4.60 -10.42
C GLN A 89 -19.16 4.86 -8.94
N VAL A 90 -19.40 3.80 -8.18
CA VAL A 90 -19.68 3.91 -6.74
C VAL A 90 -18.41 4.29 -5.98
N LEU A 91 -17.29 3.65 -6.31
CA LEU A 91 -16.00 3.91 -5.68
C LEU A 91 -15.50 5.34 -5.97
N ASP A 92 -15.70 5.86 -7.18
CA ASP A 92 -15.33 7.24 -7.54
C ASP A 92 -16.15 8.27 -6.76
N ARG A 93 -17.42 7.97 -6.44
CA ARG A 93 -18.26 8.85 -5.60
C ARG A 93 -17.85 8.81 -4.14
N ILE A 94 -17.50 7.64 -3.63
CA ILE A 94 -17.12 7.44 -2.22
C ILE A 94 -15.72 8.01 -1.94
N PHE A 95 -14.76 7.68 -2.80
CA PHE A 95 -13.35 8.03 -2.63
C PHE A 95 -12.95 9.19 -3.56
N THR A 96 -13.74 10.25 -3.58
CA THR A 96 -13.38 11.46 -4.34
C THR A 96 -12.30 12.27 -3.63
N PHE A 97 -11.29 12.70 -4.38
CA PHE A 97 -10.25 13.62 -3.90
C PHE A 97 -10.51 15.08 -4.27
N ARG A 98 -11.56 15.36 -5.02
CA ARG A 98 -11.90 16.72 -5.43
C ARG A 98 -12.01 17.73 -4.27
N PRO A 99 -12.63 17.41 -3.11
CA PRO A 99 -12.72 18.33 -1.99
C PRO A 99 -11.38 18.69 -1.35
N PHE A 100 -10.30 17.96 -1.70
CA PHE A 100 -8.95 18.13 -1.15
C PHE A 100 -7.99 18.75 -2.16
N ILE A 101 -8.50 19.38 -3.19
CA ILE A 101 -7.72 20.02 -4.25
C ILE A 101 -8.00 21.50 -4.24
N ASP A 102 -6.95 22.30 -4.36
CA ASP A 102 -6.93 23.74 -4.47
C ASP A 102 -6.06 24.18 -5.66
N GLY A 103 -5.88 25.48 -5.88
CA GLY A 103 -4.98 25.98 -6.92
C GLY A 103 -5.39 25.56 -8.33
N ASP A 104 -6.60 25.91 -8.74
CA ASP A 104 -7.17 25.58 -10.05
C ASP A 104 -7.20 24.06 -10.34
N GLY A 105 -7.28 23.25 -9.28
CA GLY A 105 -7.36 21.81 -9.40
C GLY A 105 -6.01 21.08 -9.34
N HIS A 106 -4.93 21.75 -8.97
CA HIS A 106 -3.59 21.20 -9.03
C HIS A 106 -2.86 21.06 -7.69
N VAL A 107 -3.30 21.72 -6.62
CA VAL A 107 -2.66 21.62 -5.31
C VAL A 107 -3.40 20.61 -4.44
N LEU A 108 -2.85 19.41 -4.28
CA LEU A 108 -3.40 18.39 -3.39
C LEU A 108 -3.00 18.68 -1.95
N TRP A 109 -4.00 18.77 -1.08
CA TRP A 109 -3.83 19.10 0.34
C TRP A 109 -3.02 18.05 1.10
N PRO A 110 -2.39 18.47 2.21
CA PRO A 110 -1.67 17.58 3.10
C PRO A 110 -2.54 16.48 3.68
N SER A 111 -1.90 15.41 4.16
CA SER A 111 -2.55 14.35 4.91
C SER A 111 -1.98 14.31 6.32
N VAL A 112 -2.86 14.36 7.32
CA VAL A 112 -2.52 14.39 8.74
C VAL A 112 -2.85 13.04 9.39
N SER A 113 -1.89 12.47 10.11
CA SER A 113 -2.12 11.33 11.00
C SER A 113 -2.33 11.79 12.44
N SER A 114 -3.15 11.06 13.20
CA SER A 114 -3.31 11.26 14.63
C SER A 114 -2.86 10.02 15.41
N GLY A 115 -2.19 10.26 16.54
CA GLY A 115 -1.90 9.26 17.55
C GLY A 115 -2.65 9.61 18.84
N ARG A 116 -3.17 8.60 19.53
CA ARG A 116 -3.83 8.77 20.84
C ARG A 116 -3.04 8.06 21.91
N ARG A 117 -3.02 8.62 23.12
CA ARG A 117 -2.37 8.06 24.31
C ARG A 117 -0.91 7.70 24.06
N GLY A 118 -0.16 8.67 23.53
CA GLY A 118 1.28 8.54 23.37
C GLY A 118 1.97 8.62 24.72
N PHE A 119 3.02 7.82 24.90
CA PHE A 119 3.93 7.90 26.04
C PHE A 119 5.33 8.17 25.50
N ARG A 120 5.98 9.22 26.02
CA ARG A 120 7.32 9.59 25.63
C ARG A 120 8.24 9.50 26.83
N LEU A 121 9.16 8.58 26.77
CA LEU A 121 10.22 8.47 27.75
C LEU A 121 11.25 9.58 27.48
N GLU A 122 11.47 10.48 28.42
CA GLU A 122 12.44 11.56 28.30
C GLU A 122 13.80 11.11 28.87
N ASN A 123 13.76 10.38 29.97
CA ASN A 123 14.90 9.72 30.59
C ASN A 123 14.39 8.58 31.50
N PRO A 124 15.25 7.78 32.17
CA PRO A 124 14.81 6.67 33.02
C PRO A 124 13.91 7.03 34.20
N ILE A 125 13.86 8.29 34.56
CA ILE A 125 13.09 8.79 35.74
C ILE A 125 12.03 9.83 35.32
N SER A 126 11.89 10.17 34.02
CA SER A 126 10.93 11.16 33.54
C SER A 126 10.27 10.69 32.26
N ALA A 127 8.95 10.80 32.24
CA ALA A 127 8.14 10.44 31.06
C ALA A 127 6.98 11.43 30.89
N GLY A 128 6.73 11.80 29.62
CA GLY A 128 5.59 12.61 29.24
C GLY A 128 4.47 11.76 28.67
N SER A 129 3.22 12.06 29.02
CA SER A 129 2.05 11.50 28.36
C SER A 129 1.45 12.50 27.37
N VAL A 130 1.05 12.01 26.21
CA VAL A 130 0.39 12.81 25.17
C VAL A 130 -0.98 12.22 24.92
N LEU A 131 -2.04 12.99 25.15
CA LEU A 131 -3.41 12.53 24.93
C LEU A 131 -3.70 12.34 23.44
N VAL A 132 -3.37 13.33 22.62
CA VAL A 132 -3.52 13.30 21.17
C VAL A 132 -2.30 13.99 20.53
N SER A 133 -1.75 13.38 19.50
CA SER A 133 -0.71 13.99 18.67
C SER A 133 -1.15 14.00 17.22
N TYR A 134 -0.85 15.07 16.52
CA TYR A 134 -1.06 15.21 15.08
C TYR A 134 0.27 15.35 14.36
N ARG A 135 0.36 14.75 13.17
CA ARG A 135 1.55 14.87 12.31
C ARG A 135 1.13 15.03 10.85
N ILE A 136 1.62 16.05 10.18
CA ILE A 136 1.54 16.15 8.71
C ILE A 136 2.54 15.14 8.15
N HIS A 137 2.06 13.96 7.73
CA HIS A 137 2.93 12.89 7.24
C HIS A 137 3.07 12.90 5.71
N VAL A 138 2.13 13.53 5.01
CA VAL A 138 2.24 13.81 3.57
C VAL A 138 2.02 15.32 3.40
N PRO A 139 3.04 16.07 2.92
CA PRO A 139 2.89 17.49 2.66
C PRO A 139 1.97 17.73 1.47
N ALA A 140 1.56 19.00 1.28
CA ALA A 140 0.90 19.45 0.06
C ALA A 140 1.81 19.20 -1.14
N ARG A 141 1.22 18.87 -2.27
CA ARG A 141 1.96 18.64 -3.51
C ARG A 141 1.17 19.08 -4.73
N ILE A 142 1.88 19.48 -5.77
CA ILE A 142 1.30 19.74 -7.08
C ILE A 142 1.05 18.40 -7.77
N VAL A 143 -0.12 18.25 -8.37
CA VAL A 143 -0.54 17.09 -9.13
C VAL A 143 -1.10 17.54 -10.48
N SER A 144 -0.79 16.81 -11.53
CA SER A 144 -1.38 17.07 -12.86
C SER A 144 -2.84 16.66 -12.92
N ILE A 145 -3.16 15.55 -12.25
CA ILE A 145 -4.51 14.98 -12.16
C ILE A 145 -4.77 14.58 -10.71
N PRO A 146 -5.94 14.87 -10.14
CA PRO A 146 -6.31 14.39 -8.82
C PRO A 146 -6.21 12.88 -8.71
N PRO A 147 -5.65 12.33 -7.61
CA PRO A 147 -5.60 10.90 -7.41
C PRO A 147 -7.01 10.32 -7.30
N THR A 148 -7.12 9.04 -7.64
CA THR A 148 -8.36 8.26 -7.57
C THR A 148 -8.15 7.05 -6.68
N PHE A 149 -9.21 6.32 -6.36
CA PHE A 149 -9.08 5.04 -5.65
C PHE A 149 -8.18 4.04 -6.41
N ARG A 150 -8.12 4.16 -7.75
CA ARG A 150 -7.32 3.26 -8.61
C ARG A 150 -5.84 3.32 -8.30
N ASP A 151 -5.32 4.50 -7.97
CA ASP A 151 -3.91 4.74 -7.66
C ASP A 151 -3.47 4.01 -6.37
N TYR A 152 -4.41 3.57 -5.56
CA TYR A 152 -4.16 2.89 -4.30
C TYR A 152 -4.44 1.39 -4.33
N ILE A 153 -5.51 0.95 -5.01
CA ILE A 153 -6.04 -0.41 -4.86
C ILE A 153 -6.09 -1.22 -6.16
N VAL A 154 -5.93 -0.60 -7.34
CA VAL A 154 -5.74 -1.35 -8.58
C VAL A 154 -4.29 -1.81 -8.65
N MET A 155 -4.09 -3.12 -8.79
CA MET A 155 -2.77 -3.73 -8.76
C MET A 155 -2.43 -4.36 -10.12
N SER A 156 -1.13 -4.36 -10.46
CA SER A 156 -0.66 -5.14 -11.59
C SER A 156 -0.72 -6.64 -11.27
N PRO A 157 -1.38 -7.47 -12.10
CA PRO A 157 -1.40 -8.91 -11.90
C PRO A 157 -0.05 -9.57 -12.17
N GLY A 158 0.85 -8.87 -12.88
CA GLY A 158 2.08 -9.46 -13.38
C GLY A 158 1.84 -10.56 -14.42
N THR A 159 2.92 -11.08 -14.98
CA THR A 159 2.91 -12.22 -15.90
C THR A 159 3.73 -13.35 -15.28
N PRO A 160 3.14 -14.53 -15.04
CA PRO A 160 3.87 -15.69 -14.52
C PRO A 160 5.03 -16.06 -15.48
N LYS A 161 6.21 -16.27 -14.91
CA LYS A 161 7.38 -16.71 -15.67
C LYS A 161 7.19 -18.15 -16.12
N LYS A 162 7.58 -18.45 -17.37
CA LYS A 162 7.58 -19.82 -17.87
C LYS A 162 8.53 -20.68 -17.05
N VAL A 163 8.12 -21.91 -16.77
CA VAL A 163 8.95 -22.90 -16.08
C VAL A 163 9.99 -23.43 -17.07
N ASN A 164 11.22 -23.67 -16.59
CA ASN A 164 12.24 -24.31 -17.39
C ASN A 164 11.77 -25.72 -17.81
N PRO A 165 11.74 -26.09 -19.10
CA PRO A 165 11.28 -27.38 -19.58
C PRO A 165 11.98 -28.58 -18.92
N LEU A 166 13.25 -28.43 -18.55
CA LEU A 166 14.02 -29.48 -17.86
C LEU A 166 13.47 -29.82 -16.48
N LEU A 167 12.74 -28.91 -15.85
CA LEU A 167 12.14 -29.10 -14.52
C LEU A 167 10.69 -29.60 -14.59
N LEU A 168 10.12 -29.74 -15.77
CA LEU A 168 8.77 -30.28 -15.90
C LEU A 168 8.73 -31.77 -15.52
N PRO A 169 7.60 -32.26 -14.97
CA PRO A 169 7.44 -33.63 -14.53
C PRO A 169 7.46 -34.61 -15.72
N LYS A 170 8.23 -35.69 -15.61
CA LYS A 170 8.42 -36.70 -16.66
C LYS A 170 7.59 -37.98 -16.46
N ASN A 171 7.26 -38.30 -15.21
CA ASN A 171 6.53 -39.52 -14.86
C ASN A 171 5.31 -39.23 -13.96
N SER A 172 4.47 -40.25 -13.72
CA SER A 172 3.23 -40.10 -12.94
C SER A 172 3.45 -39.66 -11.49
N ARG A 173 4.53 -40.13 -10.84
CA ARG A 173 4.89 -39.72 -9.48
C ARG A 173 5.28 -38.26 -9.43
N GLU A 174 6.13 -37.81 -10.34
CA GLU A 174 6.52 -36.41 -10.45
C GLU A 174 5.29 -35.51 -10.77
N LYS A 175 4.37 -35.97 -11.64
CA LYS A 175 3.13 -35.23 -11.98
C LYS A 175 2.24 -35.01 -10.75
N LYS A 176 2.09 -36.05 -9.90
CA LYS A 176 1.30 -35.95 -8.67
C LYS A 176 1.94 -34.96 -7.70
N ALA A 177 3.23 -35.09 -7.42
CA ALA A 177 3.95 -34.18 -6.55
C ALA A 177 3.94 -32.72 -7.11
N TRP A 178 4.14 -32.55 -8.41
CA TRP A 178 4.06 -31.26 -9.09
C TRP A 178 2.72 -30.57 -8.87
N LYS A 179 1.61 -31.31 -9.02
CA LYS A 179 0.27 -30.78 -8.79
C LYS A 179 0.10 -30.31 -7.35
N GLU A 180 0.49 -31.12 -6.37
CA GLU A 180 0.42 -30.77 -4.95
C GLU A 180 1.20 -29.48 -4.65
N TRP A 181 2.43 -29.38 -5.12
CA TRP A 181 3.26 -28.18 -4.94
C TRP A 181 2.71 -26.96 -5.67
N THR A 182 2.15 -27.16 -6.86
CA THR A 182 1.51 -26.06 -7.61
C THR A 182 0.27 -25.54 -6.88
N ASP A 183 -0.56 -26.43 -6.32
CA ASP A 183 -1.76 -26.07 -5.56
C ASP A 183 -1.39 -25.33 -4.26
N GLU A 184 -0.33 -25.76 -3.57
CA GLU A 184 0.22 -25.06 -2.40
C GLU A 184 0.74 -23.66 -2.78
N GLY A 185 1.51 -23.58 -3.85
CA GLY A 185 1.97 -22.31 -4.42
C GLY A 185 0.81 -21.38 -4.76
N TRP A 186 -0.22 -21.90 -5.45
CA TRP A 186 -1.42 -21.16 -5.81
C TRP A 186 -2.09 -20.49 -4.60
N LYS A 187 -2.37 -21.27 -3.55
CA LYS A 187 -2.94 -20.74 -2.30
C LYS A 187 -2.06 -19.65 -1.68
N THR A 188 -0.75 -19.80 -1.76
CA THR A 188 0.21 -18.78 -1.30
C THR A 188 0.12 -17.52 -2.15
N GLY A 189 0.03 -17.64 -3.47
CA GLY A 189 -0.16 -16.51 -4.39
C GLY A 189 -1.46 -15.74 -4.13
N GLU A 190 -2.57 -16.42 -3.90
CA GLU A 190 -3.84 -15.79 -3.55
C GLU A 190 -3.72 -15.00 -2.24
N ARG A 191 -3.12 -15.59 -1.18
CA ARG A 191 -2.88 -14.89 0.09
C ARG A 191 -2.02 -13.65 -0.07
N LEU A 192 -0.99 -13.71 -0.91
CA LEU A 192 -0.13 -12.55 -1.21
C LEU A 192 -0.92 -11.44 -1.91
N SER A 193 -1.75 -11.78 -2.91
CA SER A 193 -2.63 -10.82 -3.58
C SER A 193 -3.62 -10.18 -2.60
N ASP A 194 -4.23 -10.97 -1.70
CA ASP A 194 -5.16 -10.46 -0.69
C ASP A 194 -4.46 -9.51 0.30
N ARG A 195 -3.24 -9.85 0.72
CA ARG A 195 -2.43 -8.98 1.59
C ARG A 195 -2.08 -7.66 0.90
N ALA A 196 -1.63 -7.72 -0.35
CA ALA A 196 -1.30 -6.53 -1.13
C ALA A 196 -2.52 -5.61 -1.30
N PHE A 197 -3.68 -6.17 -1.60
CA PHE A 197 -4.93 -5.42 -1.68
C PHE A 197 -5.31 -4.76 -0.34
N LYS A 198 -5.26 -5.49 0.77
CA LYS A 198 -5.52 -4.93 2.11
C LYS A 198 -4.58 -3.76 2.43
N ILE A 199 -3.32 -3.83 2.01
CA ILE A 199 -2.37 -2.72 2.16
C ILE A 199 -2.81 -1.52 1.32
N GLY A 200 -3.21 -1.74 0.07
CA GLY A 200 -3.75 -0.70 -0.82
C GLY A 200 -4.97 0.00 -0.22
N VAL A 201 -5.94 -0.77 0.28
CA VAL A 201 -7.15 -0.24 0.94
C VAL A 201 -6.78 0.61 2.15
N ARG A 202 -5.88 0.13 3.02
CA ARG A 202 -5.42 0.92 4.18
C ARG A 202 -4.72 2.22 3.77
N ARG A 203 -3.97 2.22 2.67
CA ARG A 203 -3.35 3.43 2.12
C ARG A 203 -4.39 4.42 1.61
N LEU A 204 -5.42 3.95 0.89
CA LEU A 204 -6.54 4.76 0.41
C LEU A 204 -7.30 5.41 1.58
N VAL A 205 -7.70 4.61 2.55
CA VAL A 205 -8.41 5.08 3.76
C VAL A 205 -7.59 6.15 4.47
N ARG A 206 -6.32 5.88 4.77
CA ARG A 206 -5.43 6.87 5.39
C ARG A 206 -5.28 8.16 4.57
N ALA A 207 -5.25 8.03 3.24
CA ALA A 207 -5.12 9.20 2.36
C ALA A 207 -6.36 10.09 2.40
N VAL A 208 -7.55 9.51 2.50
CA VAL A 208 -8.82 10.24 2.61
C VAL A 208 -9.03 10.79 4.02
N GLU A 209 -8.96 9.92 5.05
CA GLU A 209 -9.12 10.33 6.46
C GLU A 209 -8.10 11.40 6.88
N GLY A 210 -6.86 11.26 6.43
CA GLY A 210 -5.82 12.21 6.75
C GLY A 210 -6.09 13.61 6.17
N ARG A 211 -6.75 13.70 5.02
CA ARG A 211 -7.16 14.98 4.42
C ARG A 211 -8.42 15.56 5.03
N ILE A 212 -9.37 14.70 5.41
CA ILE A 212 -10.53 15.13 6.21
C ILE A 212 -10.06 15.76 7.52
N ARG A 213 -9.14 15.08 8.21
CA ARG A 213 -8.54 15.59 9.45
C ARG A 213 -7.77 16.88 9.24
N PHE A 214 -7.05 17.01 8.12
CA PHE A 214 -6.42 18.27 7.75
C PHE A 214 -7.44 19.40 7.64
N MET A 215 -8.56 19.20 6.94
CA MET A 215 -9.64 20.19 6.84
C MET A 215 -10.21 20.57 8.22
N GLU A 216 -10.46 19.58 9.07
CA GLU A 216 -10.96 19.81 10.44
C GLU A 216 -9.99 20.68 11.25
N LEU A 217 -8.69 20.41 11.15
CA LEU A 217 -7.66 21.18 11.85
C LEU A 217 -7.47 22.58 11.26
N VAL A 218 -7.68 22.78 9.97
CA VAL A 218 -7.70 24.12 9.35
C VAL A 218 -8.93 24.91 9.82
N LEU A 219 -10.11 24.28 9.81
CA LEU A 219 -11.35 24.92 10.28
C LEU A 219 -11.30 25.31 11.74
N SER A 220 -10.62 24.54 12.58
CA SER A 220 -10.39 24.85 13.99
C SER A 220 -9.19 25.79 14.24
N GLY A 221 -8.54 26.29 13.20
CA GLY A 221 -7.40 27.17 13.31
C GLY A 221 -6.12 26.53 13.83
N GLN A 222 -6.07 25.20 13.94
CA GLN A 222 -4.90 24.46 14.44
C GLN A 222 -3.81 24.24 13.40
N ILE A 223 -4.15 24.39 12.10
CA ILE A 223 -3.24 24.34 10.97
C ILE A 223 -3.47 25.53 10.06
N GLU A 224 -2.39 26.21 9.67
CA GLU A 224 -2.37 27.11 8.53
C GLU A 224 -2.24 26.27 7.24
N PRO A 225 -3.15 26.47 6.24
CA PRO A 225 -3.05 25.78 4.96
C PRO A 225 -1.76 26.15 4.21
N PRO A 226 -1.36 25.37 3.21
CA PRO A 226 -0.25 25.73 2.35
C PRO A 226 -0.61 26.96 1.52
N ASP A 227 0.36 27.87 1.34
CA ASP A 227 0.24 28.92 0.35
C ASP A 227 0.80 28.45 -0.99
N TRP A 228 0.19 28.91 -2.04
CA TRP A 228 0.66 28.65 -3.40
C TRP A 228 0.55 29.92 -4.26
N ALA A 229 1.38 30.00 -5.27
CA ALA A 229 1.35 31.08 -6.24
C ALA A 229 1.43 30.52 -7.65
N GLY A 230 0.68 31.14 -8.56
CA GLY A 230 0.74 30.84 -9.99
C GLY A 230 1.28 32.07 -10.76
N SER A 231 2.11 31.84 -11.77
CA SER A 231 2.48 32.89 -12.70
C SER A 231 1.27 33.29 -13.54
N PRO A 232 1.23 34.52 -14.07
CA PRO A 232 0.30 34.86 -15.16
C PRO A 232 0.49 33.88 -16.33
N ALA A 233 -0.58 33.70 -17.11
CA ALA A 233 -0.48 32.91 -18.33
C ALA A 233 0.47 33.60 -19.31
N SER A 234 1.42 32.85 -19.84
CA SER A 234 2.41 33.34 -20.79
C SER A 234 2.36 32.55 -22.10
N ILE A 235 3.03 33.09 -23.12
CA ILE A 235 3.25 32.41 -24.39
C ILE A 235 4.73 32.08 -24.46
N LEU A 236 5.05 30.80 -24.48
CA LEU A 236 6.43 30.31 -24.63
C LEU A 236 6.61 29.75 -26.04
N ARG A 237 7.65 30.20 -26.73
CA ARG A 237 8.02 29.69 -28.05
C ARG A 237 9.44 29.14 -27.98
N THR A 238 9.60 27.86 -28.26
CA THR A 238 10.90 27.18 -28.29
C THR A 238 11.03 26.35 -29.58
N GLY A 239 11.79 26.87 -30.53
CA GLY A 239 11.99 26.21 -31.82
C GLY A 239 10.67 25.92 -32.55
N LYS A 240 10.29 24.61 -32.59
CA LYS A 240 9.09 24.11 -33.25
C LYS A 240 7.87 23.99 -32.34
N VAL A 241 7.99 24.38 -31.05
CA VAL A 241 6.93 24.27 -30.06
C VAL A 241 6.44 25.67 -29.70
N LEU A 242 5.12 25.86 -29.71
CA LEU A 242 4.44 27.03 -29.23
C LEU A 242 3.50 26.61 -28.08
N GLU A 243 3.78 27.05 -26.88
CA GLU A 243 2.93 26.86 -25.69
C GLU A 243 2.20 28.13 -25.38
N ILE A 244 0.86 28.09 -25.42
CA ILE A 244 -0.01 29.20 -25.15
C ILE A 244 -0.70 28.96 -23.82
N GLY A 245 -0.58 29.92 -22.88
CA GLY A 245 -1.16 29.83 -21.55
C GLY A 245 -0.25 29.06 -20.58
N ASP A 246 1.06 29.01 -20.86
CA ASP A 246 2.03 28.44 -19.92
C ASP A 246 1.94 29.16 -18.57
N ARG A 247 1.76 28.38 -17.49
CA ARG A 247 1.65 28.86 -16.12
C ARG A 247 2.50 27.99 -15.20
N VAL A 248 3.33 28.64 -14.43
CA VAL A 248 4.11 27.98 -13.37
C VAL A 248 3.32 28.05 -12.06
N LEU A 249 3.01 26.92 -11.47
CA LEU A 249 2.40 26.81 -10.17
C LEU A 249 3.45 26.38 -9.13
N ARG A 250 3.50 27.05 -8.00
CA ARG A 250 4.47 26.77 -6.94
C ARG A 250 3.84 26.85 -5.56
N ILE A 251 4.10 25.87 -4.69
CA ILE A 251 3.79 25.96 -3.26
C ILE A 251 4.88 26.83 -2.63
N THR A 252 4.50 28.00 -2.12
CA THR A 252 5.41 29.01 -1.57
C THR A 252 5.65 28.80 -0.09
N ARG A 253 4.65 28.27 0.62
CA ARG A 253 4.76 27.94 2.04
C ARG A 253 4.05 26.62 2.34
N PRO A 254 4.70 25.68 3.02
CA PRO A 254 4.05 24.43 3.44
C PRO A 254 3.05 24.69 4.56
N ALA A 255 2.07 23.79 4.70
CA ALA A 255 1.15 23.80 5.84
C ALA A 255 1.91 23.58 7.15
N ARG A 256 1.49 24.27 8.22
CA ARG A 256 2.13 24.20 9.54
C ARG A 256 1.10 24.28 10.66
N PHE A 257 1.44 23.73 11.83
CA PHE A 257 0.63 23.90 13.03
C PHE A 257 0.76 25.32 13.56
N THR A 258 -0.35 25.86 14.05
CA THR A 258 -0.44 27.18 14.68
C THR A 258 -0.18 27.10 16.17
N ALA A 259 0.12 28.23 16.80
CA ALA A 259 0.13 28.36 18.25
C ALA A 259 -1.28 28.21 18.83
N ALA A 260 -1.36 27.75 20.10
CA ALA A 260 -2.63 27.38 20.72
C ALA A 260 -3.60 28.56 20.93
N ASP A 261 -3.10 29.78 20.99
CA ASP A 261 -3.86 31.02 21.08
C ASP A 261 -4.75 31.29 19.84
N LYS A 262 -4.43 30.69 18.72
CA LYS A 262 -5.18 30.80 17.46
C LYS A 262 -6.27 29.75 17.27
N TRP A 263 -6.38 28.81 18.19
CA TRP A 263 -7.32 27.70 18.06
C TRP A 263 -8.75 28.14 18.34
N LYS A 264 -9.67 27.67 17.51
CA LYS A 264 -11.11 27.91 17.67
C LYS A 264 -11.79 26.60 18.06
N PRO A 265 -12.78 26.63 18.96
CA PRO A 265 -13.60 25.43 19.19
C PRO A 265 -14.24 25.02 17.86
N LEU A 266 -14.18 23.73 17.55
CA LEU A 266 -15.01 23.18 16.48
C LEU A 266 -16.46 23.29 16.93
N ASP A 267 -17.25 24.16 16.29
CA ASP A 267 -18.69 24.18 16.45
C ASP A 267 -19.23 22.86 15.88
N VAL A 268 -19.30 21.86 16.73
CA VAL A 268 -20.00 20.61 16.48
C VAL A 268 -21.46 20.97 16.71
N GLY A 269 -22.09 21.55 15.67
CA GLY A 269 -23.50 21.90 15.73
C GLY A 269 -24.27 20.74 16.32
N GLU A 270 -24.89 20.98 17.50
CA GLU A 270 -25.80 20.06 18.12
C GLU A 270 -26.89 19.74 17.10
N GLY A 271 -26.87 18.51 16.61
CA GLY A 271 -27.91 18.01 15.74
C GLY A 271 -29.21 17.97 16.53
N LYS A 272 -30.09 18.93 16.26
CA LYS A 272 -31.50 18.87 16.56
C LYS A 272 -32.17 17.84 15.67
#